data_1aa211c6d81b0f96e43af2210ed2b923
#
_entry.id   1aa211c6d81b0f96e43af2210ed2b923
#
_cell.length_a   1.000
_cell.length_b   1.000
_cell.length_c   1.000
_cell.angle_alpha   90.00
_cell.angle_beta   90.00
_cell.angle_gamma   90.00
#
_symmetry.space_group_name_H-M   'P 1'
#
loop_
_entity.id
_entity.type
_entity.pdbx_description
1 polymer ?
#
loop_
_entity_poly.entity_id
_entity_poly.type
_entity_poly.pdbx_seq_one_letter_code
_entity_poly.pdbx_strand_id
1 'polypeptide(L)'
;MQHHFHFHLHHHAPRRARYDVDMTQGSTTRHLINFALPLLAGNLFQQLYNMVDTWVVGNFVSNEAFSAVGTVTPIINTLIGFFLGMSSGAGVVISQYYGAHRPEKVHEAVHTAMLLTIVMGVVFTGVGIAMTPLMLELMKTPAEVAPDQTVYLTIYFAGIMGLLLYNMGSGILRAVGDSRRPFYFLLVSAGVNTALDLLFVLKFGMGVEGVAYATIIAQAVSAVLTIAVLVRYDGSVKLSLRKLRIHWDMLKKIVAVGIPAALQMAITAFSNVFVQGYINHFGADCMSGWTAYTKIDQLVILPVQSLSLASTTFVGQNLGVGNVERAKGGVRQALYLSVAVTAVLLVPVLLLAPDL
;
A
#
# COMPACT_ATOMS: atom_id res chain seq x y z
N MET A 1 -31.81 57.04 -11.46
CA MET A 1 -32.09 55.85 -10.68
C MET A 1 -31.38 54.68 -11.32
N GLN A 2 -30.16 54.34 -10.85
CA GLN A 2 -29.40 53.17 -11.29
C GLN A 2 -29.43 52.17 -10.16
N HIS A 3 -30.14 51.06 -10.33
CA HIS A 3 -30.12 49.95 -9.44
C HIS A 3 -28.95 49.03 -9.79
N HIS A 4 -27.87 49.03 -8.99
CA HIS A 4 -26.82 48.03 -9.00
C HIS A 4 -27.33 46.77 -8.28
N PHE A 5 -27.62 45.72 -9.04
CA PHE A 5 -27.80 44.37 -8.50
C PHE A 5 -26.43 43.77 -8.24
N HIS A 6 -26.02 43.75 -6.96
CA HIS A 6 -24.90 42.92 -6.49
C HIS A 6 -25.38 41.49 -6.35
N PHE A 7 -25.01 40.63 -7.29
CA PHE A 7 -25.10 39.19 -7.14
C PHE A 7 -23.96 38.75 -6.21
N HIS A 8 -24.26 38.53 -4.91
CA HIS A 8 -23.38 37.80 -4.03
C HIS A 8 -23.45 36.30 -4.38
N LEU A 9 -22.51 35.87 -5.21
CA LEU A 9 -22.20 34.47 -5.37
C LEU A 9 -21.60 33.95 -4.03
N HIS A 10 -22.45 33.41 -3.19
CA HIS A 10 -21.98 32.58 -2.07
C HIS A 10 -21.31 31.34 -2.66
N HIS A 11 -20.00 31.38 -2.83
CA HIS A 11 -19.19 30.18 -2.95
C HIS A 11 -19.34 29.43 -1.63
N HIS A 12 -20.27 28.47 -1.58
CA HIS A 12 -20.26 27.46 -0.56
C HIS A 12 -18.94 26.70 -0.71
N ALA A 13 -17.97 26.98 0.15
CA ALA A 13 -16.81 26.13 0.28
C ALA A 13 -17.31 24.70 0.53
N PRO A 14 -16.85 23.70 -0.24
CA PRO A 14 -17.29 22.33 -0.05
C PRO A 14 -17.06 21.93 1.41
N ARG A 15 -18.07 21.36 2.07
CA ARG A 15 -17.95 20.84 3.42
C ARG A 15 -16.78 19.87 3.44
N ARG A 16 -15.73 20.19 4.20
CA ARG A 16 -14.61 19.28 4.41
C ARG A 16 -15.11 18.07 5.18
N ALA A 17 -14.81 16.89 4.68
CA ALA A 17 -15.12 15.68 5.44
C ALA A 17 -14.29 15.68 6.75
N ARG A 18 -14.83 15.07 7.79
CA ARG A 18 -14.28 15.11 9.17
C ARG A 18 -12.79 14.75 9.30
N TYR A 19 -12.26 14.00 8.35
CA TYR A 19 -10.88 13.49 8.38
C TYR A 19 -9.96 14.10 7.32
N ASP A 20 -10.50 14.96 6.44
CA ASP A 20 -9.68 15.65 5.45
C ASP A 20 -8.76 16.65 6.10
N VAL A 21 -7.50 16.63 5.69
CA VAL A 21 -6.49 17.57 6.19
C VAL A 21 -5.94 18.39 5.03
N ASP A 22 -6.16 19.68 5.11
CA ASP A 22 -5.55 20.65 4.21
C ASP A 22 -4.13 20.97 4.69
N MET A 23 -3.15 20.45 3.99
CA MET A 23 -1.74 20.64 4.34
C MET A 23 -1.13 21.89 3.74
N THR A 24 -1.93 22.70 3.03
CA THR A 24 -1.44 23.95 2.42
C THR A 24 -1.26 25.08 3.46
N GLN A 25 -1.80 24.88 4.68
CA GLN A 25 -1.73 25.82 5.79
C GLN A 25 -1.25 25.15 7.08
N GLY A 26 -0.78 25.91 8.04
CA GLY A 26 -0.36 25.43 9.35
C GLY A 26 1.07 24.91 9.42
N SER A 27 1.39 24.20 10.50
CA SER A 27 2.74 23.70 10.77
C SER A 27 3.07 22.50 9.88
N THR A 28 4.11 22.59 9.09
CA THR A 28 4.63 21.52 8.22
C THR A 28 4.98 20.26 9.00
N THR A 29 5.76 20.41 10.07
CA THR A 29 6.21 19.27 10.90
C THR A 29 5.04 18.55 11.52
N ARG A 30 4.06 19.28 12.05
CA ARG A 30 2.85 18.71 12.66
C ARG A 30 2.03 17.92 11.64
N HIS A 31 1.89 18.42 10.42
CA HIS A 31 1.20 17.70 9.34
C HIS A 31 1.91 16.38 8.99
N LEU A 32 3.23 16.44 8.82
CA LEU A 32 4.03 15.25 8.49
C LEU A 32 3.93 14.18 9.58
N ILE A 33 4.10 14.56 10.84
CA ILE A 33 4.06 13.62 11.96
C ILE A 33 2.66 13.03 12.14
N ASN A 34 1.62 13.88 12.18
CA ASN A 34 0.24 13.41 12.38
C ASN A 34 -0.26 12.51 11.24
N PHE A 35 0.25 12.71 10.04
CA PHE A 35 -0.07 11.86 8.90
C PHE A 35 0.74 10.56 8.92
N ALA A 36 2.03 10.62 9.25
CA ALA A 36 2.92 9.47 9.24
C ALA A 36 2.64 8.47 10.37
N LEU A 37 2.22 8.93 11.55
CA LEU A 37 2.00 8.06 12.72
C LEU A 37 0.95 6.96 12.48
N PRO A 38 -0.25 7.23 11.93
CA PRO A 38 -1.21 6.16 11.62
C PRO A 38 -0.68 5.18 10.57
N LEU A 39 0.07 5.65 9.58
CA LEU A 39 0.70 4.80 8.56
C LEU A 39 1.76 3.90 9.17
N LEU A 40 2.60 4.44 10.04
CA LEU A 40 3.60 3.68 10.76
C LEU A 40 2.96 2.59 11.63
N ALA A 41 1.93 2.95 12.40
CA ALA A 41 1.20 2.00 13.21
C ALA A 41 0.57 0.90 12.34
N GLY A 42 -0.04 1.25 11.21
CA GLY A 42 -0.60 0.29 10.27
C GLY A 42 0.43 -0.68 9.71
N ASN A 43 1.58 -0.17 9.30
CA ASN A 43 2.68 -0.99 8.79
C ASN A 43 3.26 -1.92 9.86
N LEU A 44 3.38 -1.46 11.11
CA LEU A 44 3.80 -2.31 12.24
C LEU A 44 2.79 -3.43 12.50
N PHE A 45 1.49 -3.13 12.53
CA PHE A 45 0.46 -4.16 12.65
C PHE A 45 0.48 -5.15 11.49
N GLN A 46 0.74 -4.68 10.28
CA GLN A 46 0.89 -5.54 9.10
C GLN A 46 2.07 -6.51 9.26
N GLN A 47 3.20 -6.05 9.77
CA GLN A 47 4.32 -6.94 10.07
C GLN A 47 3.99 -7.98 11.15
N LEU A 48 3.27 -7.56 12.19
CA LEU A 48 2.85 -8.47 13.26
C LEU A 48 1.93 -9.59 12.73
N TYR A 49 0.92 -9.25 11.92
CA TYR A 49 0.04 -10.30 11.41
C TYR A 49 0.74 -11.21 10.39
N ASN A 50 1.66 -10.70 9.57
CA ASN A 50 2.49 -11.53 8.70
C ASN A 50 3.34 -12.54 9.50
N MET A 51 3.82 -12.13 10.68
CA MET A 51 4.52 -13.05 11.60
C MET A 51 3.57 -14.11 12.15
N VAL A 52 2.34 -13.75 12.50
CA VAL A 52 1.31 -14.72 12.95
C VAL A 52 0.96 -15.70 11.85
N ASP A 53 0.73 -15.25 10.62
CA ASP A 53 0.47 -16.13 9.47
C ASP A 53 1.61 -17.15 9.28
N THR A 54 2.85 -16.66 9.28
CA THR A 54 4.04 -17.51 9.15
C THR A 54 4.12 -18.54 10.28
N TRP A 55 3.83 -18.11 11.51
CA TRP A 55 3.81 -18.99 12.67
C TRP A 55 2.71 -20.07 12.59
N VAL A 56 1.51 -19.69 12.15
CA VAL A 56 0.39 -20.63 11.96
C VAL A 56 0.74 -21.68 10.90
N VAL A 57 1.26 -21.25 9.76
CA VAL A 57 1.66 -22.19 8.69
C VAL A 57 2.77 -23.13 9.15
N GLY A 58 3.80 -22.59 9.79
CA GLY A 58 4.95 -23.39 10.22
C GLY A 58 4.65 -24.39 11.33
N ASN A 59 3.71 -24.08 12.23
CA ASN A 59 3.41 -24.93 13.38
C ASN A 59 2.21 -25.86 13.18
N PHE A 60 1.25 -25.49 12.34
CA PHE A 60 -0.04 -26.20 12.25
C PHE A 60 -0.35 -26.78 10.86
N VAL A 61 0.41 -26.47 9.83
CA VAL A 61 0.20 -27.04 8.51
C VAL A 61 1.30 -28.04 8.18
N SER A 62 2.39 -27.63 7.55
CA SER A 62 3.54 -28.49 7.26
C SER A 62 4.77 -27.67 6.85
N ASN A 63 5.93 -28.30 6.84
CA ASN A 63 7.17 -27.69 6.35
C ASN A 63 7.11 -27.40 4.85
N GLU A 64 6.45 -28.26 4.08
CA GLU A 64 6.23 -28.08 2.64
C GLU A 64 5.34 -26.85 2.38
N ALA A 65 4.25 -26.69 3.14
CA ALA A 65 3.37 -25.54 3.09
C ALA A 65 4.10 -24.24 3.48
N PHE A 66 4.91 -24.30 4.54
CA PHE A 66 5.74 -23.16 4.95
C PHE A 66 6.71 -22.73 3.84
N SER A 67 7.38 -23.70 3.22
CA SER A 67 8.28 -23.47 2.11
C SER A 67 7.53 -22.93 0.88
N ALA A 68 6.33 -23.46 0.59
CA ALA A 68 5.50 -23.02 -0.51
C ALA A 68 5.13 -21.53 -0.40
N VAL A 69 4.61 -21.12 0.75
CA VAL A 69 4.23 -19.72 1.00
C VAL A 69 5.45 -18.80 0.98
N GLY A 70 6.54 -19.21 1.61
CA GLY A 70 7.78 -18.43 1.68
C GLY A 70 8.40 -18.17 0.31
N THR A 71 8.42 -19.15 -0.56
CA THR A 71 9.09 -19.07 -1.87
C THR A 71 8.28 -18.30 -2.92
N VAL A 72 6.95 -18.21 -2.80
CA VAL A 72 6.14 -17.37 -3.71
C VAL A 72 6.05 -15.91 -3.29
N THR A 73 6.42 -15.60 -2.06
CA THR A 73 6.37 -14.23 -1.52
C THR A 73 7.10 -13.20 -2.40
N PRO A 74 8.30 -13.44 -2.96
CA PRO A 74 8.95 -12.48 -3.85
C PRO A 74 8.15 -12.14 -5.11
N ILE A 75 7.44 -13.10 -5.69
CA ILE A 75 6.54 -12.87 -6.85
C ILE A 75 5.42 -11.94 -6.44
N ILE A 76 4.76 -12.25 -5.33
CA ILE A 76 3.65 -11.46 -4.79
C ILE A 76 4.12 -10.04 -4.46
N ASN A 77 5.25 -9.87 -3.80
CA ASN A 77 5.80 -8.56 -3.46
C ASN A 77 6.15 -7.72 -4.67
N THR A 78 6.66 -8.34 -5.75
CA THR A 78 6.95 -7.63 -7.00
C THR A 78 5.67 -7.08 -7.65
N LEU A 79 4.61 -7.89 -7.68
CA LEU A 79 3.30 -7.46 -8.18
C LEU A 79 2.66 -6.37 -7.32
N ILE A 80 2.70 -6.54 -6.01
CA ILE A 80 2.21 -5.54 -5.05
C ILE A 80 3.00 -4.24 -5.22
N GLY A 81 4.33 -4.31 -5.31
CA GLY A 81 5.20 -3.15 -5.51
C GLY A 81 4.86 -2.39 -6.79
N PHE A 82 4.67 -3.11 -7.90
CA PHE A 82 4.23 -2.49 -9.16
C PHE A 82 2.92 -1.74 -8.98
N PHE A 83 1.94 -2.37 -8.36
CA PHE A 83 0.64 -1.76 -8.17
C PHE A 83 0.67 -0.60 -7.17
N LEU A 84 1.47 -0.68 -6.11
CA LEU A 84 1.67 0.44 -5.17
C LEU A 84 2.27 1.66 -5.88
N GLY A 85 3.18 1.46 -6.83
CA GLY A 85 3.69 2.54 -7.67
C GLY A 85 2.58 3.20 -8.50
N MET A 86 1.71 2.41 -9.12
CA MET A 86 0.55 2.93 -9.86
C MET A 86 -0.41 3.70 -8.95
N SER A 87 -0.70 3.16 -7.78
CA SER A 87 -1.54 3.82 -6.76
C SER A 87 -0.92 5.14 -6.28
N SER A 88 0.39 5.17 -6.10
CA SER A 88 1.13 6.40 -5.77
C SER A 88 0.97 7.48 -6.85
N GLY A 89 1.04 7.09 -8.12
CA GLY A 89 0.79 8.01 -9.24
C GLY A 89 -0.60 8.65 -9.18
N ALA A 90 -1.63 7.86 -8.93
CA ALA A 90 -2.98 8.37 -8.72
C ALA A 90 -3.07 9.30 -7.51
N GLY A 91 -2.44 8.93 -6.39
CA GLY A 91 -2.38 9.73 -5.16
C GLY A 91 -1.72 11.10 -5.39
N VAL A 92 -0.63 11.16 -6.15
CA VAL A 92 0.03 12.43 -6.52
C VAL A 92 -0.89 13.33 -7.33
N VAL A 93 -1.53 12.81 -8.37
CA VAL A 93 -2.45 13.60 -9.21
C VAL A 93 -3.64 14.11 -8.40
N ILE A 94 -4.25 13.25 -7.58
CA ILE A 94 -5.39 13.62 -6.73
C ILE A 94 -4.98 14.68 -5.70
N SER A 95 -3.83 14.54 -5.04
CA SER A 95 -3.35 15.49 -4.03
C SER A 95 -3.08 16.88 -4.64
N GLN A 96 -2.53 16.93 -5.86
CA GLN A 96 -2.33 18.19 -6.57
C GLN A 96 -3.64 18.91 -6.88
N TYR A 97 -4.64 18.20 -7.41
CA TYR A 97 -5.95 18.80 -7.69
C TYR A 97 -6.74 19.14 -6.43
N TYR A 98 -6.58 18.33 -5.38
CA TYR A 98 -7.17 18.63 -4.08
C TYR A 98 -6.57 19.91 -3.48
N GLY A 99 -5.24 20.04 -3.49
CA GLY A 99 -4.54 21.26 -3.06
C GLY A 99 -4.91 22.48 -3.92
N ALA A 100 -5.10 22.30 -5.21
CA ALA A 100 -5.55 23.34 -6.13
C ALA A 100 -7.03 23.76 -5.95
N HIS A 101 -7.75 23.14 -5.01
CA HIS A 101 -9.18 23.38 -4.78
C HIS A 101 -10.05 23.21 -6.04
N ARG A 102 -9.74 22.16 -6.83
CA ARG A 102 -10.47 21.80 -8.06
C ARG A 102 -11.23 20.48 -7.89
N PRO A 103 -12.39 20.49 -7.21
CA PRO A 103 -13.13 19.29 -6.87
C PRO A 103 -13.58 18.45 -8.07
N GLU A 104 -13.90 19.10 -9.20
CA GLU A 104 -14.28 18.39 -10.43
C GLU A 104 -13.12 17.54 -10.95
N LYS A 105 -11.88 18.07 -10.92
CA LYS A 105 -10.69 17.35 -11.36
C LYS A 105 -10.31 16.22 -10.40
N VAL A 106 -10.50 16.43 -9.11
CA VAL A 106 -10.37 15.36 -8.11
C VAL A 106 -11.35 14.23 -8.41
N HIS A 107 -12.61 14.55 -8.67
CA HIS A 107 -13.64 13.58 -9.02
C HIS A 107 -13.27 12.78 -10.29
N GLU A 108 -12.86 13.44 -11.35
CA GLU A 108 -12.38 12.78 -12.57
C GLU A 108 -11.21 11.84 -12.31
N ALA A 109 -10.23 12.27 -11.51
CA ALA A 109 -9.04 11.47 -11.17
C ALA A 109 -9.40 10.26 -10.32
N VAL A 110 -10.27 10.41 -9.32
CA VAL A 110 -10.74 9.32 -8.46
C VAL A 110 -11.46 8.24 -9.28
N HIS A 111 -12.39 8.64 -10.15
CA HIS A 111 -13.15 7.69 -10.96
C HIS A 111 -12.28 6.99 -11.99
N THR A 112 -11.34 7.71 -12.62
CA THR A 112 -10.35 7.12 -13.54
C THR A 112 -9.45 6.13 -12.83
N ALA A 113 -8.93 6.47 -11.65
CA ALA A 113 -8.07 5.60 -10.86
C ALA A 113 -8.79 4.32 -10.41
N MET A 114 -10.04 4.44 -9.95
CA MET A 114 -10.82 3.28 -9.53
C MET A 114 -11.17 2.35 -10.69
N LEU A 115 -11.56 2.90 -11.83
CA LEU A 115 -11.84 2.07 -13.02
C LEU A 115 -10.56 1.42 -13.56
N LEU A 116 -9.44 2.14 -13.58
CA LEU A 116 -8.13 1.57 -13.93
C LEU A 116 -7.78 0.39 -13.00
N THR A 117 -8.04 0.53 -11.71
CA THR A 117 -7.82 -0.53 -10.72
C THR A 117 -8.67 -1.77 -11.00
N ILE A 118 -9.94 -1.59 -11.34
CA ILE A 118 -10.84 -2.71 -11.67
C ILE A 118 -10.33 -3.42 -12.93
N VAL A 119 -9.94 -2.69 -13.97
CA VAL A 119 -9.40 -3.27 -15.21
C VAL A 119 -8.10 -4.01 -14.93
N MET A 120 -7.17 -3.41 -14.19
CA MET A 120 -5.92 -4.06 -13.80
C MET A 120 -6.17 -5.30 -12.93
N GLY A 121 -7.14 -5.26 -12.03
CA GLY A 121 -7.51 -6.40 -11.19
C GLY A 121 -8.03 -7.57 -12.01
N VAL A 122 -8.88 -7.34 -13.00
CA VAL A 122 -9.36 -8.38 -13.92
C VAL A 122 -8.20 -8.95 -14.74
N VAL A 123 -7.34 -8.10 -15.28
CA VAL A 123 -6.17 -8.53 -16.06
C VAL A 123 -5.20 -9.34 -15.20
N PHE A 124 -4.85 -8.88 -14.00
CA PHE A 124 -3.94 -9.59 -13.11
C PHE A 124 -4.51 -10.91 -12.59
N THR A 125 -5.82 -10.99 -12.37
CA THR A 125 -6.48 -12.25 -12.04
C THR A 125 -6.31 -13.27 -13.19
N GLY A 126 -6.67 -12.90 -14.39
CA GLY A 126 -6.59 -13.79 -15.54
C GLY A 126 -5.17 -14.18 -15.92
N VAL A 127 -4.29 -13.19 -16.05
CA VAL A 127 -2.88 -13.40 -16.40
C VAL A 127 -2.13 -14.13 -15.29
N GLY A 128 -2.36 -13.77 -14.02
CA GLY A 128 -1.72 -14.40 -12.87
C GLY A 128 -2.04 -15.88 -12.76
N ILE A 129 -3.31 -16.25 -12.89
CA ILE A 129 -3.74 -17.67 -12.88
C ILE A 129 -3.15 -18.41 -14.08
N ALA A 130 -3.23 -17.84 -15.27
CA ALA A 130 -2.69 -18.47 -16.50
C ALA A 130 -1.16 -18.65 -16.45
N MET A 131 -0.44 -17.70 -15.84
CA MET A 131 1.03 -17.70 -15.75
C MET A 131 1.58 -18.49 -14.56
N THR A 132 0.75 -18.90 -13.62
CA THR A 132 1.20 -19.62 -12.41
C THR A 132 2.03 -20.87 -12.75
N PRO A 133 1.62 -21.78 -13.66
CA PRO A 133 2.43 -22.95 -14.01
C PRO A 133 3.81 -22.57 -14.58
N LEU A 134 3.85 -21.56 -15.45
CA LEU A 134 5.10 -21.09 -16.05
C LEU A 134 6.04 -20.46 -15.01
N MET A 135 5.51 -19.67 -14.07
CA MET A 135 6.32 -19.08 -13.00
C MET A 135 6.97 -20.16 -12.12
N LEU A 136 6.21 -21.19 -11.77
CA LEU A 136 6.73 -22.29 -10.93
C LEU A 136 7.77 -23.12 -11.69
N GLU A 137 7.61 -23.32 -12.98
CA GLU A 137 8.59 -24.01 -13.83
C GLU A 137 9.90 -23.19 -13.92
N LEU A 138 9.79 -21.89 -14.17
CA LEU A 138 10.96 -20.99 -14.23
C LEU A 138 11.73 -20.90 -12.90
N MET A 139 11.02 -21.00 -11.79
CA MET A 139 11.63 -21.04 -10.44
C MET A 139 12.26 -22.38 -10.10
N LYS A 140 12.14 -23.40 -10.97
CA LYS A 140 12.61 -24.76 -10.72
C LYS A 140 12.12 -25.32 -9.38
N THR A 141 10.82 -25.13 -9.14
CA THR A 141 10.19 -25.55 -7.89
C THR A 141 10.29 -27.08 -7.70
N PRO A 142 10.70 -27.58 -6.53
CA PRO A 142 10.68 -29.00 -6.23
C PRO A 142 9.27 -29.58 -6.36
N ALA A 143 9.18 -30.82 -6.89
CA ALA A 143 7.91 -31.49 -7.14
C ALA A 143 7.04 -31.64 -5.86
N GLU A 144 7.67 -31.71 -4.71
CA GLU A 144 7.00 -31.85 -3.41
C GLU A 144 6.26 -30.57 -2.98
N VAL A 145 6.77 -29.41 -3.37
CA VAL A 145 6.27 -28.08 -2.97
C VAL A 145 5.35 -27.48 -4.04
N ALA A 146 5.51 -27.88 -5.29
CA ALA A 146 4.77 -27.32 -6.43
C ALA A 146 3.24 -27.36 -6.31
N PRO A 147 2.60 -28.44 -5.79
CA PRO A 147 1.15 -28.46 -5.62
C PRO A 147 0.64 -27.37 -4.66
N ASP A 148 1.30 -27.19 -3.52
CA ASP A 148 0.92 -26.17 -2.53
C ASP A 148 1.14 -24.75 -3.05
N GLN A 149 2.23 -24.51 -3.78
CA GLN A 149 2.47 -23.22 -4.44
C GLN A 149 1.41 -22.91 -5.49
N THR A 150 1.04 -23.90 -6.29
CA THR A 150 -0.01 -23.75 -7.32
C THR A 150 -1.34 -23.37 -6.70
N VAL A 151 -1.75 -24.07 -5.65
CA VAL A 151 -2.99 -23.78 -4.93
C VAL A 151 -2.94 -22.38 -4.32
N TYR A 152 -1.87 -22.05 -3.60
CA TYR A 152 -1.74 -20.75 -2.96
C TYR A 152 -1.78 -19.60 -3.96
N LEU A 153 -0.98 -19.65 -5.02
CA LEU A 153 -0.94 -18.60 -6.05
C LEU A 153 -2.26 -18.48 -6.80
N THR A 154 -2.89 -19.59 -7.16
CA THR A 154 -4.19 -19.58 -7.87
C THR A 154 -5.26 -18.88 -7.02
N ILE A 155 -5.37 -19.22 -5.74
CA ILE A 155 -6.32 -18.58 -4.82
C ILE A 155 -5.96 -17.10 -4.64
N TYR A 156 -4.69 -16.80 -4.45
CA TYR A 156 -4.22 -15.43 -4.25
C TYR A 156 -4.55 -14.54 -5.46
N PHE A 157 -4.26 -14.99 -6.67
CA PHE A 157 -4.61 -14.24 -7.88
C PHE A 157 -6.12 -14.15 -8.11
N ALA A 158 -6.89 -15.19 -7.76
CA ALA A 158 -8.34 -15.14 -7.85
C ALA A 158 -8.95 -14.03 -6.96
N GLY A 159 -8.33 -13.74 -5.83
CA GLY A 159 -8.76 -12.72 -4.87
C GLY A 159 -7.98 -11.41 -4.89
N ILE A 160 -7.08 -11.18 -5.85
CA ILE A 160 -6.20 -10.01 -5.87
C ILE A 160 -6.94 -8.67 -6.02
N MET A 161 -8.14 -8.69 -6.57
CA MET A 161 -8.98 -7.49 -6.73
C MET A 161 -9.18 -6.76 -5.40
N GLY A 162 -9.42 -7.49 -4.31
CA GLY A 162 -9.58 -6.90 -2.97
C GLY A 162 -8.35 -6.11 -2.53
N LEU A 163 -7.17 -6.67 -2.71
CA LEU A 163 -5.90 -6.00 -2.42
C LEU A 163 -5.74 -4.71 -3.23
N LEU A 164 -6.00 -4.79 -4.54
CA LEU A 164 -5.83 -3.65 -5.44
C LEU A 164 -6.80 -2.52 -5.11
N LEU A 165 -8.06 -2.83 -4.87
CA LEU A 165 -9.10 -1.86 -4.48
C LEU A 165 -8.78 -1.20 -3.15
N TYR A 166 -8.34 -1.97 -2.16
CA TYR A 166 -7.90 -1.41 -0.88
C TYR A 166 -6.72 -0.44 -1.05
N ASN A 167 -5.68 -0.83 -1.79
CA ASN A 167 -4.49 0.01 -1.98
C ASN A 167 -4.81 1.29 -2.73
N MET A 168 -5.62 1.21 -3.80
CA MET A 168 -6.03 2.40 -4.54
C MET A 168 -6.93 3.31 -3.70
N GLY A 169 -7.94 2.76 -3.05
CA GLY A 169 -8.84 3.53 -2.18
C GLY A 169 -8.10 4.18 -1.00
N SER A 170 -7.16 3.48 -0.39
CA SER A 170 -6.27 4.05 0.63
C SER A 170 -5.39 5.17 0.08
N GLY A 171 -4.88 5.03 -1.15
CA GLY A 171 -4.14 6.08 -1.85
C GLY A 171 -4.96 7.33 -2.07
N ILE A 172 -6.23 7.16 -2.46
CA ILE A 172 -7.19 8.26 -2.63
C ILE A 172 -7.46 8.98 -1.30
N LEU A 173 -7.70 8.24 -0.23
CA LEU A 173 -7.92 8.83 1.10
C LEU A 173 -6.67 9.57 1.61
N ARG A 174 -5.48 8.98 1.42
CA ARG A 174 -4.21 9.65 1.76
C ARG A 174 -3.99 10.94 0.97
N ALA A 175 -4.39 10.99 -0.28
CA ALA A 175 -4.23 12.19 -1.12
C ALA A 175 -4.96 13.42 -0.57
N VAL A 176 -6.05 13.22 0.16
CA VAL A 176 -6.79 14.29 0.86
C VAL A 176 -6.40 14.47 2.33
N GLY A 177 -5.32 13.81 2.73
CA GLY A 177 -4.77 13.93 4.08
C GLY A 177 -5.33 12.96 5.12
N ASP A 178 -6.19 12.02 4.72
CA ASP A 178 -6.75 11.01 5.61
C ASP A 178 -5.86 9.75 5.65
N SER A 179 -5.00 9.65 6.64
CA SER A 179 -4.19 8.45 6.89
C SER A 179 -4.80 7.53 7.97
N ARG A 180 -5.83 7.99 8.68
CA ARG A 180 -6.42 7.25 9.82
C ARG A 180 -7.35 6.14 9.37
N ARG A 181 -8.24 6.41 8.41
CA ARG A 181 -9.17 5.39 7.91
C ARG A 181 -8.46 4.21 7.26
N PRO A 182 -7.45 4.38 6.38
CA PRO A 182 -6.64 3.27 5.89
C PRO A 182 -6.03 2.42 7.01
N PHE A 183 -5.55 3.05 8.08
CA PHE A 183 -5.05 2.36 9.26
C PHE A 183 -6.12 1.50 9.94
N TYR A 184 -7.31 2.05 10.18
CA TYR A 184 -8.41 1.30 10.79
C TYR A 184 -8.84 0.10 9.94
N PHE A 185 -8.90 0.25 8.62
CA PHE A 185 -9.23 -0.84 7.71
C PHE A 185 -8.18 -1.93 7.73
N LEU A 186 -6.92 -1.56 7.84
CA LEU A 186 -5.82 -2.50 7.97
C LEU A 186 -5.88 -3.28 9.30
N LEU A 187 -6.25 -2.63 10.40
CA LEU A 187 -6.47 -3.30 11.69
C LEU A 187 -7.60 -4.33 11.61
N VAL A 188 -8.73 -3.97 11.02
CA VAL A 188 -9.86 -4.90 10.84
C VAL A 188 -9.45 -6.06 9.95
N SER A 189 -8.76 -5.80 8.85
CA SER A 189 -8.25 -6.82 7.93
C SER A 189 -7.28 -7.79 8.64
N ALA A 190 -6.34 -7.27 9.41
CA ALA A 190 -5.41 -8.08 10.19
C ALA A 190 -6.12 -8.98 11.20
N GLY A 191 -7.12 -8.45 11.91
CA GLY A 191 -7.95 -9.23 12.83
C GLY A 191 -8.74 -10.34 12.13
N VAL A 192 -9.36 -10.03 10.98
CA VAL A 192 -10.09 -11.02 10.17
C VAL A 192 -9.14 -12.09 9.63
N ASN A 193 -7.98 -11.70 9.11
CA ASN A 193 -6.99 -12.63 8.59
C ASN A 193 -6.54 -13.63 9.67
N THR A 194 -6.13 -13.14 10.83
CA THR A 194 -5.69 -13.97 11.95
C THR A 194 -6.79 -14.90 12.44
N ALA A 195 -8.02 -14.38 12.62
CA ALA A 195 -9.15 -15.20 13.05
C ALA A 195 -9.49 -16.29 12.04
N LEU A 196 -9.47 -16.00 10.75
CA LEU A 196 -9.76 -16.98 9.69
C LEU A 196 -8.62 -17.98 9.49
N ASP A 197 -7.36 -17.59 9.64
CA ASP A 197 -6.24 -18.53 9.64
C ASP A 197 -6.39 -19.60 10.72
N LEU A 198 -6.66 -19.17 11.94
CA LEU A 198 -6.88 -20.08 13.06
C LEU A 198 -8.13 -20.94 12.84
N LEU A 199 -9.21 -20.39 12.36
CA LEU A 199 -10.45 -21.13 12.09
C LEU A 199 -10.24 -22.17 10.98
N PHE A 200 -9.69 -21.78 9.84
CA PHE A 200 -9.56 -22.67 8.69
C PHE A 200 -8.51 -23.75 8.90
N VAL A 201 -7.39 -23.40 9.52
CA VAL A 201 -6.30 -24.36 9.75
C VAL A 201 -6.59 -25.25 10.95
N LEU A 202 -6.99 -24.70 12.10
CA LEU A 202 -7.15 -25.47 13.34
C LEU A 202 -8.50 -26.19 13.42
N LYS A 203 -9.60 -25.56 13.02
CA LYS A 203 -10.94 -26.16 13.12
C LYS A 203 -11.36 -26.95 11.89
N PHE A 204 -11.10 -26.42 10.70
CA PHE A 204 -11.51 -27.07 9.45
C PHE A 204 -10.44 -27.99 8.87
N GLY A 205 -9.24 -28.01 9.47
CA GLY A 205 -8.14 -28.85 9.01
C GLY A 205 -7.65 -28.53 7.60
N MET A 206 -7.86 -27.30 7.14
CA MET A 206 -7.39 -26.84 5.84
C MET A 206 -5.87 -26.63 5.87
N GLY A 207 -5.23 -26.91 4.75
CA GLY A 207 -3.79 -26.66 4.57
C GLY A 207 -3.49 -25.26 4.06
N VAL A 208 -2.64 -25.19 3.05
CA VAL A 208 -2.24 -23.92 2.37
C VAL A 208 -3.44 -23.16 1.81
N GLU A 209 -4.44 -23.88 1.31
CA GLU A 209 -5.68 -23.29 0.81
C GLU A 209 -6.41 -22.48 1.89
N GLY A 210 -6.41 -22.93 3.13
CA GLY A 210 -7.04 -22.22 4.25
C GLY A 210 -6.38 -20.86 4.51
N VAL A 211 -5.07 -20.80 4.51
CA VAL A 211 -4.30 -19.56 4.69
C VAL A 211 -4.51 -18.62 3.49
N ALA A 212 -4.52 -19.16 2.28
CA ALA A 212 -4.79 -18.37 1.08
C ALA A 212 -6.19 -17.76 1.08
N TYR A 213 -7.21 -18.52 1.42
CA TYR A 213 -8.58 -18.00 1.57
C TYR A 213 -8.72 -16.97 2.68
N ALA A 214 -8.07 -17.20 3.83
CA ALA A 214 -8.06 -16.23 4.93
C ALA A 214 -7.49 -14.89 4.47
N THR A 215 -6.40 -14.91 3.73
CA THR A 215 -5.74 -13.72 3.19
C THR A 215 -6.64 -12.96 2.23
N ILE A 216 -7.22 -13.62 1.22
CA ILE A 216 -8.07 -12.93 0.23
C ILE A 216 -9.38 -12.43 0.82
N ILE A 217 -9.97 -13.14 1.79
CA ILE A 217 -11.18 -12.69 2.49
C ILE A 217 -10.87 -11.44 3.32
N ALA A 218 -9.76 -11.42 4.05
CA ALA A 218 -9.32 -10.25 4.80
C ALA A 218 -9.08 -9.03 3.90
N GLN A 219 -8.46 -9.23 2.74
CA GLN A 219 -8.26 -8.19 1.74
C GLN A 219 -9.59 -7.70 1.14
N ALA A 220 -10.53 -8.60 0.88
CA ALA A 220 -11.87 -8.26 0.42
C ALA A 220 -12.63 -7.42 1.46
N VAL A 221 -12.51 -7.75 2.74
CA VAL A 221 -13.12 -6.96 3.83
C VAL A 221 -12.57 -5.54 3.85
N SER A 222 -11.26 -5.37 3.79
CA SER A 222 -10.63 -4.04 3.73
C SER A 222 -11.04 -3.25 2.49
N ALA A 223 -11.17 -3.92 1.34
CA ALA A 223 -11.66 -3.30 0.10
C ALA A 223 -13.11 -2.82 0.23
N VAL A 224 -13.99 -3.64 0.78
CA VAL A 224 -15.40 -3.28 1.00
C VAL A 224 -15.52 -2.09 1.94
N LEU A 225 -14.77 -2.07 3.04
CA LEU A 225 -14.74 -0.95 3.97
C LEU A 225 -14.25 0.34 3.29
N THR A 226 -13.20 0.24 2.50
CA THR A 226 -12.64 1.39 1.78
C THR A 226 -13.62 1.95 0.76
N ILE A 227 -14.22 1.09 -0.06
CA ILE A 227 -15.23 1.50 -1.05
C ILE A 227 -16.47 2.07 -0.37
N ALA A 228 -16.95 1.46 0.70
CA ALA A 228 -18.09 1.95 1.45
C ALA A 228 -17.88 3.37 1.99
N VAL A 229 -16.66 3.65 2.47
CA VAL A 229 -16.29 5.00 2.91
C VAL A 229 -16.25 5.96 1.74
N LEU A 230 -15.64 5.60 0.61
CA LEU A 230 -15.56 6.46 -0.57
C LEU A 230 -16.95 6.76 -1.18
N VAL A 231 -17.83 5.78 -1.23
CA VAL A 231 -19.22 5.95 -1.72
C VAL A 231 -20.02 6.88 -0.82
N ARG A 232 -19.83 6.78 0.49
CA ARG A 232 -20.51 7.63 1.49
C ARG A 232 -19.77 8.91 1.82
N TYR A 233 -18.70 9.18 1.12
CA TYR A 233 -17.85 10.34 1.39
C TYR A 233 -18.61 11.64 1.16
N ASP A 234 -18.41 12.61 2.06
CA ASP A 234 -18.96 13.97 1.92
C ASP A 234 -17.84 14.93 1.50
N GLY A 235 -17.46 14.86 0.24
CA GLY A 235 -16.35 15.65 -0.30
C GLY A 235 -15.99 15.31 -1.75
N SER A 236 -14.87 15.88 -2.21
CA SER A 236 -14.43 15.81 -3.61
C SER A 236 -14.01 14.40 -4.07
N VAL A 237 -13.62 13.53 -3.14
CA VAL A 237 -13.23 12.15 -3.44
C VAL A 237 -14.40 11.16 -3.39
N LYS A 238 -15.62 11.66 -3.28
CA LYS A 238 -16.82 10.80 -3.29
C LYS A 238 -16.87 9.94 -4.55
N LEU A 239 -16.94 8.62 -4.34
CA LEU A 239 -17.05 7.64 -5.40
C LEU A 239 -18.52 7.38 -5.75
N SER A 240 -18.86 7.51 -7.02
CA SER A 240 -20.15 7.09 -7.56
C SER A 240 -19.93 5.98 -8.58
N LEU A 241 -20.39 4.76 -8.26
CA LEU A 241 -20.19 3.60 -9.14
C LEU A 241 -20.83 3.78 -10.52
N ARG A 242 -21.90 4.60 -10.59
CA ARG A 242 -22.60 4.92 -11.87
C ARG A 242 -21.82 5.90 -12.73
N LYS A 243 -20.88 6.65 -12.14
CA LYS A 243 -20.07 7.68 -12.83
C LYS A 243 -18.67 7.20 -13.14
N LEU A 244 -18.37 5.91 -12.93
CA LEU A 244 -17.07 5.33 -13.28
C LEU A 244 -16.84 5.49 -14.77
N ARG A 245 -15.78 6.24 -15.09
CA ARG A 245 -15.38 6.54 -16.47
C ARG A 245 -13.87 6.80 -16.52
N ILE A 246 -13.24 6.38 -17.60
CA ILE A 246 -11.86 6.79 -17.90
C ILE A 246 -11.88 8.20 -18.50
N HIS A 247 -11.25 9.12 -17.80
CA HIS A 247 -10.91 10.44 -18.31
C HIS A 247 -9.47 10.38 -18.83
N TRP A 248 -9.31 10.40 -20.13
CA TRP A 248 -8.01 10.15 -20.79
C TRP A 248 -6.90 11.10 -20.33
N ASP A 249 -7.21 12.36 -20.06
CA ASP A 249 -6.26 13.33 -19.54
C ASP A 249 -5.76 12.94 -18.13
N MET A 250 -6.67 12.44 -17.28
CA MET A 250 -6.33 11.95 -15.95
C MET A 250 -5.53 10.66 -16.02
N LEU A 251 -5.94 9.74 -16.90
CA LEU A 251 -5.21 8.49 -17.11
C LEU A 251 -3.77 8.74 -17.54
N LYS A 252 -3.54 9.64 -18.50
CA LYS A 252 -2.19 10.02 -18.94
C LYS A 252 -1.34 10.54 -17.79
N LYS A 253 -1.89 11.41 -16.93
CA LYS A 253 -1.20 11.96 -15.78
C LYS A 253 -0.89 10.90 -14.73
N ILE A 254 -1.86 10.05 -14.40
CA ILE A 254 -1.70 8.95 -13.45
C ILE A 254 -0.63 7.98 -13.94
N VAL A 255 -0.67 7.59 -15.19
CA VAL A 255 0.31 6.67 -15.80
C VAL A 255 1.70 7.30 -15.89
N ALA A 256 1.79 8.59 -16.25
CA ALA A 256 3.07 9.30 -16.34
C ALA A 256 3.83 9.36 -15.01
N VAL A 257 3.13 9.40 -13.89
CA VAL A 257 3.74 9.34 -12.55
C VAL A 257 3.82 7.90 -12.05
N GLY A 258 2.79 7.11 -12.27
CA GLY A 258 2.62 5.77 -11.74
C GLY A 258 3.56 4.74 -12.36
N ILE A 259 3.77 4.74 -13.66
CA ILE A 259 4.66 3.78 -14.34
C ILE A 259 6.12 3.91 -13.87
N PRO A 260 6.73 5.11 -13.83
CA PRO A 260 8.08 5.24 -13.29
C PRO A 260 8.19 4.78 -11.84
N ALA A 261 7.23 5.11 -11.00
CA ALA A 261 7.19 4.66 -9.60
C ALA A 261 7.03 3.13 -9.50
N ALA A 262 6.17 2.54 -10.31
CA ALA A 262 5.96 1.11 -10.38
C ALA A 262 7.23 0.36 -10.83
N LEU A 263 7.90 0.87 -11.86
CA LEU A 263 9.16 0.30 -12.34
C LEU A 263 10.27 0.43 -11.30
N GLN A 264 10.37 1.55 -10.59
CA GLN A 264 11.32 1.73 -9.50
C GLN A 264 11.13 0.66 -8.42
N MET A 265 9.91 0.43 -7.99
CA MET A 265 9.60 -0.58 -6.97
C MET A 265 9.89 -2.00 -7.47
N ALA A 266 9.52 -2.30 -8.71
CA ALA A 266 9.79 -3.60 -9.33
C ALA A 266 11.30 -3.87 -9.50
N ILE A 267 12.08 -2.87 -9.94
CA ILE A 267 13.54 -2.97 -10.07
C ILE A 267 14.19 -3.19 -8.70
N THR A 268 13.74 -2.48 -7.66
CA THR A 268 14.26 -2.65 -6.29
C THR A 268 14.00 -4.07 -5.79
N ALA A 269 12.76 -4.59 -5.96
CA ALA A 269 12.42 -5.95 -5.56
C ALA A 269 13.26 -6.99 -6.34
N PHE A 270 13.44 -6.79 -7.63
CA PHE A 270 14.24 -7.66 -8.48
C PHE A 270 15.73 -7.63 -8.09
N SER A 271 16.28 -6.46 -7.78
CA SER A 271 17.67 -6.31 -7.32
C SER A 271 17.94 -7.09 -6.03
N ASN A 272 16.96 -7.13 -5.11
CA ASN A 272 17.08 -7.90 -3.88
C ASN A 272 17.22 -9.41 -4.13
N VAL A 273 16.65 -9.94 -5.22
CA VAL A 273 16.82 -11.35 -5.63
C VAL A 273 18.29 -11.63 -5.99
N PHE A 274 18.94 -10.73 -6.71
CA PHE A 274 20.38 -10.89 -7.03
C PHE A 274 21.24 -10.80 -5.79
N VAL A 275 20.98 -9.83 -4.92
CA VAL A 275 21.71 -9.70 -3.64
C VAL A 275 21.58 -10.98 -2.83
N GLN A 276 20.38 -11.55 -2.74
CA GLN A 276 20.16 -12.82 -2.04
C GLN A 276 20.95 -13.96 -2.68
N GLY A 277 21.02 -14.02 -4.00
CA GLY A 277 21.82 -15.01 -4.72
C GLY A 277 23.32 -14.94 -4.35
N TYR A 278 23.87 -13.74 -4.25
CA TYR A 278 25.26 -13.54 -3.80
C TYR A 278 25.46 -13.95 -2.32
N ILE A 279 24.53 -13.58 -1.46
CA ILE A 279 24.59 -13.96 -0.03
C ILE A 279 24.56 -15.49 0.11
N ASN A 280 23.73 -16.19 -0.64
CA ASN A 280 23.62 -17.64 -0.63
C ASN A 280 24.94 -18.35 -0.99
N HIS A 281 25.78 -17.69 -1.80
CA HIS A 281 27.11 -18.20 -2.17
C HIS A 281 28.09 -18.32 -0.99
N PHE A 282 27.90 -17.49 0.05
CA PHE A 282 28.79 -17.47 1.22
C PHE A 282 28.41 -18.49 2.31
N GLY A 283 27.36 -19.29 2.10
CA GLY A 283 26.96 -20.39 2.97
C GLY A 283 25.92 -20.05 4.04
N ALA A 284 25.57 -21.06 4.82
CA ALA A 284 24.41 -21.01 5.73
C ALA A 284 24.52 -19.94 6.84
N ASP A 285 25.71 -19.74 7.39
CA ASP A 285 25.91 -18.76 8.47
C ASP A 285 25.69 -17.33 7.98
N CYS A 286 26.22 -17.04 6.77
CA CYS A 286 26.00 -15.73 6.13
C CYS A 286 24.53 -15.51 5.78
N MET A 287 23.82 -16.53 5.30
CA MET A 287 22.41 -16.49 5.02
C MET A 287 21.57 -16.20 6.27
N SER A 288 21.93 -16.82 7.40
CA SER A 288 21.24 -16.60 8.68
C SER A 288 21.45 -15.20 9.19
N GLY A 289 22.68 -14.70 9.16
CA GLY A 289 23.00 -13.32 9.54
C GLY A 289 22.30 -12.31 8.64
N TRP A 290 22.27 -12.55 7.33
CA TRP A 290 21.55 -11.68 6.37
C TRP A 290 20.03 -11.69 6.65
N THR A 291 19.45 -12.84 6.98
CA THR A 291 18.04 -12.94 7.31
C THR A 291 17.68 -12.15 8.57
N ALA A 292 18.51 -12.25 9.62
CA ALA A 292 18.35 -11.46 10.83
C ALA A 292 18.46 -9.96 10.54
N TYR A 293 19.49 -9.57 9.79
CA TYR A 293 19.68 -8.18 9.36
C TYR A 293 18.47 -7.63 8.60
N THR A 294 17.96 -8.35 7.61
CA THR A 294 16.83 -7.87 6.79
C THR A 294 15.56 -7.67 7.59
N LYS A 295 15.29 -8.50 8.62
CA LYS A 295 14.15 -8.31 9.51
C LYS A 295 14.27 -7.03 10.35
N ILE A 296 15.47 -6.75 10.86
CA ILE A 296 15.74 -5.52 11.61
C ILE A 296 15.65 -4.30 10.69
N ASP A 297 16.28 -4.38 9.52
CA ASP A 297 16.26 -3.32 8.51
C ASP A 297 14.82 -2.95 8.09
N GLN A 298 13.96 -3.93 7.88
CA GLN A 298 12.54 -3.71 7.59
C GLN A 298 11.84 -2.90 8.68
N LEU A 299 12.12 -3.15 9.95
CA LEU A 299 11.54 -2.38 11.05
C LEU A 299 12.08 -0.95 11.10
N VAL A 300 13.37 -0.78 10.88
CA VAL A 300 14.03 0.55 10.89
C VAL A 300 13.54 1.43 9.73
N ILE A 301 13.24 0.84 8.57
CA ILE A 301 12.82 1.60 7.39
C ILE A 301 11.33 2.04 7.42
N LEU A 302 10.49 1.39 8.22
CA LEU A 302 9.05 1.70 8.27
C LEU A 302 8.73 3.17 8.61
N PRO A 303 9.36 3.81 9.61
CA PRO A 303 9.14 5.22 9.88
C PRO A 303 9.52 6.12 8.70
N VAL A 304 10.62 5.81 8.02
CA VAL A 304 11.10 6.55 6.85
C VAL A 304 10.10 6.43 5.69
N GLN A 305 9.60 5.24 5.42
CA GLN A 305 8.55 5.03 4.42
C GLN A 305 7.27 5.79 4.74
N SER A 306 6.85 5.80 6.01
CA SER A 306 5.67 6.53 6.46
C SER A 306 5.83 8.04 6.31
N LEU A 307 7.01 8.58 6.62
CA LEU A 307 7.35 10.00 6.40
C LEU A 307 7.44 10.34 4.90
N SER A 308 7.92 9.43 4.08
CA SER A 308 7.97 9.59 2.62
C SER A 308 6.56 9.72 2.04
N LEU A 309 5.62 8.89 2.45
CA LEU A 309 4.21 8.98 2.05
C LEU A 309 3.57 10.30 2.53
N ALA A 310 3.87 10.72 3.76
CA ALA A 310 3.42 12.00 4.30
C ALA A 310 3.96 13.17 3.48
N SER A 311 5.24 13.14 3.14
CA SER A 311 5.89 14.14 2.29
C SER A 311 5.26 14.19 0.89
N THR A 312 4.97 13.05 0.29
CA THR A 312 4.35 12.97 -1.04
C THR A 312 2.99 13.68 -1.05
N THR A 313 2.14 13.42 -0.08
CA THR A 313 0.84 14.10 0.05
C THR A 313 0.99 15.59 0.32
N PHE A 314 1.88 15.97 1.25
CA PHE A 314 2.15 17.36 1.59
C PHE A 314 2.65 18.16 0.38
N VAL A 315 3.64 17.63 -0.32
CA VAL A 315 4.21 18.25 -1.52
C VAL A 315 3.17 18.34 -2.63
N GLY A 316 2.42 17.27 -2.87
CA GLY A 316 1.35 17.24 -3.88
C GLY A 316 0.32 18.34 -3.66
N GLN A 317 -0.22 18.50 -2.46
CA GLN A 317 -1.18 19.53 -2.13
C GLN A 317 -0.60 20.94 -2.26
N ASN A 318 0.63 21.17 -1.80
CA ASN A 318 1.27 22.49 -1.88
C ASN A 318 1.67 22.88 -3.30
N LEU A 319 2.10 21.94 -4.12
CA LEU A 319 2.32 22.20 -5.55
C LEU A 319 1.00 22.51 -6.28
N GLY A 320 -0.09 21.90 -5.85
CA GLY A 320 -1.42 22.17 -6.39
C GLY A 320 -1.84 23.65 -6.26
N VAL A 321 -1.53 24.28 -5.14
CA VAL A 321 -1.76 25.74 -4.96
C VAL A 321 -0.62 26.61 -5.49
N GLY A 322 0.41 26.03 -6.08
CA GLY A 322 1.57 26.75 -6.60
C GLY A 322 2.57 27.20 -5.53
N ASN A 323 2.44 26.74 -4.29
CA ASN A 323 3.35 27.11 -3.20
C ASN A 323 4.59 26.22 -3.18
N VAL A 324 5.50 26.46 -4.12
CA VAL A 324 6.73 25.67 -4.30
C VAL A 324 7.66 25.78 -3.09
N GLU A 325 7.76 26.96 -2.46
CA GLU A 325 8.64 27.14 -1.30
C GLU A 325 8.17 26.34 -0.09
N ARG A 326 6.87 26.27 0.15
CA ARG A 326 6.31 25.44 1.20
C ARG A 326 6.47 23.93 0.87
N ALA A 327 6.32 23.54 -0.38
CA ALA A 327 6.58 22.18 -0.82
C ALA A 327 8.05 21.76 -0.56
N LYS A 328 9.03 22.60 -0.91
CA LYS A 328 10.45 22.39 -0.60
C LYS A 328 10.70 22.32 0.91
N GLY A 329 10.05 23.20 1.68
CA GLY A 329 10.08 23.16 3.15
C GLY A 329 9.60 21.83 3.70
N GLY A 330 8.53 21.25 3.13
CA GLY A 330 8.02 19.92 3.50
C GLY A 330 9.02 18.81 3.25
N VAL A 331 9.67 18.80 2.09
CA VAL A 331 10.73 17.83 1.77
C VAL A 331 11.89 17.94 2.76
N ARG A 332 12.34 19.16 3.06
CA ARG A 332 13.44 19.42 4.02
C ARG A 332 13.08 18.91 5.41
N GLN A 333 11.87 19.22 5.89
CA GLN A 333 11.42 18.76 7.20
C GLN A 333 11.26 17.23 7.26
N ALA A 334 10.71 16.62 6.23
CA ALA A 334 10.60 15.17 6.13
C ALA A 334 11.98 14.49 6.15
N LEU A 335 12.97 15.07 5.47
CA LEU A 335 14.35 14.59 5.48
C LEU A 335 14.96 14.68 6.88
N TYR A 336 14.82 15.83 7.55
CA TYR A 336 15.32 16.00 8.91
C TYR A 336 14.68 15.03 9.91
N LEU A 337 13.37 14.84 9.83
CA LEU A 337 12.66 13.87 10.66
C LEU A 337 13.12 12.42 10.36
N SER A 338 13.31 12.08 9.10
CA SER A 338 13.78 10.74 8.71
C SER A 338 15.19 10.47 9.25
N VAL A 339 16.10 11.44 9.11
CA VAL A 339 17.48 11.32 9.66
C VAL A 339 17.45 11.22 11.18
N ALA A 340 16.65 12.05 11.87
CA ALA A 340 16.55 12.03 13.33
C ALA A 340 16.00 10.70 13.84
N VAL A 341 14.92 10.17 13.25
CA VAL A 341 14.32 8.89 13.63
C VAL A 341 15.30 7.74 13.36
N THR A 342 15.95 7.74 12.20
CA THR A 342 16.95 6.72 11.87
C THR A 342 18.13 6.74 12.85
N ALA A 343 18.64 7.92 13.21
CA ALA A 343 19.71 8.06 14.20
C ALA A 343 19.30 7.52 15.57
N VAL A 344 18.09 7.82 16.02
CA VAL A 344 17.54 7.30 17.28
C VAL A 344 17.39 5.78 17.26
N LEU A 345 16.94 5.19 16.15
CA LEU A 345 16.76 3.74 16.01
C LEU A 345 18.07 2.99 15.83
N LEU A 346 19.10 3.62 15.24
CA LEU A 346 20.44 3.00 15.09
C LEU A 346 21.13 2.77 16.43
N VAL A 347 20.91 3.62 17.42
CA VAL A 347 21.57 3.47 18.74
C VAL A 347 21.26 2.12 19.40
N PRO A 348 19.98 1.73 19.60
CA PRO A 348 19.69 0.39 20.17
C PRO A 348 20.13 -0.75 19.26
N VAL A 349 20.04 -0.62 17.94
CA VAL A 349 20.47 -1.66 17.00
C VAL A 349 21.98 -1.92 17.12
N LEU A 350 22.78 -0.86 17.18
CA LEU A 350 24.25 -0.98 17.32
C LEU A 350 24.65 -1.53 18.70
N LEU A 351 23.96 -1.14 19.75
CA LEU A 351 24.23 -1.60 21.12
C LEU A 351 23.85 -3.07 21.33
N LEU A 352 22.75 -3.52 20.69
CA LEU A 352 22.24 -4.89 20.82
C LEU A 352 22.74 -5.83 19.70
N ALA A 353 23.47 -5.30 18.71
CA ALA A 353 23.93 -6.10 17.57
C ALA A 353 24.70 -7.39 17.96
N PRO A 354 25.49 -7.45 19.05
CA PRO A 354 26.13 -8.68 19.47
C PRO A 354 25.16 -9.73 19.99
N ASP A 355 23.96 -9.34 20.45
CA ASP A 355 22.96 -10.20 21.08
C ASP A 355 21.79 -10.55 20.14
N LEU A 356 21.74 -9.93 18.96
CA LEU A 356 20.74 -10.13 17.91
C LEU A 356 21.22 -11.16 16.88
#